data_62052a757919188bf380cfb102cb9fdf
#
_entry.id   62052a757919188bf380cfb102cb9fdf
#
_cell.length_a   1.000
_cell.length_b   1.000
_cell.length_c   1.000
_cell.angle_alpha   90.00
_cell.angle_beta   90.00
_cell.angle_gamma   90.00
#
_symmetry.space_group_name_H-M   'P 1'
#
loop_
_entity.id
_entity.type
_entity.pdbx_description
1 polymer ?
#
loop_
_entity_poly.entity_id
_entity_poly.type
_entity_poly.pdbx_seq_one_letter_code
_entity_poly.pdbx_strand_id
1 'polypeptide(L)'
;MLLLFVLLVRFNLLGMPLERDEGGFAYTAYQLLQGESLYADIYDIKPPMLYLTYALFMAVFGYTVEGLHFGLLLFDLAYLLLLFIFVKQFFDQTTALVTATAFAILSLSPNLLGFATHATHLAILPGLAGIWLLMRALEGERKLPFYWAGLLLGLAFLYKQQVVHFMLFAGFFTIYDFARKRPFPVKDWFLSEAFLVAGSITPYLLVVAYMVVIGHFEDFWFYTVTWPTEYATSDTGANWEIVKLQVNNVVENQTWIWYTAGLGIVALFLVATPNRQRVWVLLFTFFMCLSVATGFHFYQHYFIVLIPAIALLNGIFVRSGGAFLDQLL
;
A
#
# COMPACT_ATOMS: atom_id res chain seq x y z
N MET A 1 14.27 17.26 -8.78
CA MET A 1 14.70 17.68 -7.44
C MET A 1 14.19 16.74 -6.34
N LEU A 2 12.87 16.45 -6.22
CA LEU A 2 12.33 15.60 -5.13
C LEU A 2 12.93 14.19 -5.11
N LEU A 3 13.00 13.48 -6.25
CA LEU A 3 13.63 12.16 -6.34
C LEU A 3 15.11 12.20 -5.90
N LEU A 4 15.84 13.25 -6.27
CA LEU A 4 17.24 13.42 -5.84
C LEU A 4 17.33 13.64 -4.31
N PHE A 5 16.41 14.41 -3.74
CA PHE A 5 16.34 14.60 -2.28
C PHE A 5 16.11 13.24 -1.57
N VAL A 6 15.11 12.46 -1.99
CA VAL A 6 14.84 11.14 -1.41
C VAL A 6 16.04 10.20 -1.59
N LEU A 7 16.64 10.19 -2.78
CA LEU A 7 17.85 9.42 -3.06
C LEU A 7 18.98 9.77 -2.08
N LEU A 8 19.30 11.06 -1.92
CA LEU A 8 20.38 11.49 -1.04
C LEU A 8 20.12 11.18 0.43
N VAL A 9 18.88 11.40 0.92
CA VAL A 9 18.54 11.09 2.30
C VAL A 9 18.64 9.58 2.55
N ARG A 10 17.99 8.75 1.73
CA ARG A 10 18.00 7.30 1.91
C ARG A 10 19.36 6.68 1.68
N PHE A 11 20.18 7.25 0.80
CA PHE A 11 21.55 6.78 0.59
C PHE A 11 22.40 6.91 1.87
N ASN A 12 22.19 7.96 2.64
CA ASN A 12 22.85 8.12 3.94
C ASN A 12 22.28 7.20 5.03
N LEU A 13 21.11 6.61 4.81
CA LEU A 13 20.46 5.70 5.76
C LEU A 13 20.70 4.20 5.42
N LEU A 14 21.39 3.88 4.33
CA LEU A 14 21.59 2.49 3.89
C LEU A 14 22.22 1.60 4.97
N GLY A 15 23.18 2.12 5.74
CA GLY A 15 23.87 1.40 6.78
C GLY A 15 23.19 1.42 8.16
N MET A 16 21.93 1.86 8.27
CA MET A 16 21.20 1.78 9.54
C MET A 16 21.00 0.32 9.95
N PRO A 17 21.15 -0.02 11.25
CA PRO A 17 20.86 -1.37 11.72
C PRO A 17 19.44 -1.81 11.36
N LEU A 18 19.29 -3.10 11.02
CA LEU A 18 17.96 -3.66 10.74
C LEU A 18 17.05 -3.53 11.96
N GLU A 19 15.83 -3.14 11.72
CA GLU A 19 14.76 -3.21 12.71
C GLU A 19 14.46 -4.70 13.01
N ARG A 20 13.81 -4.98 14.13
CA ARG A 20 13.55 -6.34 14.62
C ARG A 20 12.87 -7.22 13.55
N ASP A 21 11.80 -6.70 12.93
CA ASP A 21 11.04 -7.45 11.92
C ASP A 21 11.86 -7.64 10.64
N GLU A 22 12.62 -6.60 10.22
CA GLU A 22 13.55 -6.71 9.07
C GLU A 22 14.58 -7.79 9.28
N GLY A 23 15.15 -7.89 10.49
CA GLY A 23 16.11 -8.93 10.85
C GLY A 23 15.51 -10.32 10.70
N GLY A 24 14.26 -10.52 11.12
CA GLY A 24 13.51 -11.77 10.93
C GLY A 24 13.27 -12.07 9.45
N PHE A 25 12.83 -11.09 8.67
CA PHE A 25 12.60 -11.27 7.23
C PHE A 25 13.91 -11.56 6.46
N ALA A 26 14.99 -10.88 6.84
CA ALA A 26 16.32 -11.11 6.27
C ALA A 26 16.83 -12.52 6.57
N TYR A 27 16.65 -12.99 7.81
CA TYR A 27 17.01 -14.35 8.20
C TYR A 27 16.21 -15.39 7.39
N THR A 28 14.89 -15.23 7.31
CA THR A 28 14.02 -16.12 6.53
C THR A 28 14.43 -16.16 5.05
N ALA A 29 14.71 -15.00 4.45
CA ALA A 29 15.17 -14.92 3.07
C ALA A 29 16.53 -15.57 2.85
N TYR A 30 17.46 -15.42 3.80
CA TYR A 30 18.75 -16.09 3.77
C TYR A 30 18.59 -17.62 3.79
N GLN A 31 17.76 -18.14 4.68
CA GLN A 31 17.52 -19.59 4.78
C GLN A 31 16.86 -20.15 3.49
N LEU A 32 15.92 -19.39 2.88
CA LEU A 32 15.38 -19.75 1.56
C LEU A 32 16.47 -19.89 0.49
N LEU A 33 17.47 -19.00 0.50
CA LEU A 33 18.60 -19.08 -0.43
C LEU A 33 19.56 -20.24 -0.12
N GLN A 34 19.51 -20.79 1.09
CA GLN A 34 20.23 -22.03 1.46
C GLN A 34 19.46 -23.31 1.07
N GLY A 35 18.19 -23.17 0.58
CA GLY A 35 17.37 -24.29 0.15
C GLY A 35 16.35 -24.78 1.17
N GLU A 36 16.22 -24.08 2.31
CA GLU A 36 15.19 -24.39 3.30
C GLU A 36 13.78 -24.02 2.78
N SER A 37 12.78 -24.78 3.19
CA SER A 37 11.39 -24.62 2.74
C SER A 37 10.64 -23.65 3.63
N LEU A 38 10.08 -22.59 3.03
CA LEU A 38 9.24 -21.63 3.74
C LEU A 38 7.98 -22.33 4.29
N TYR A 39 7.65 -22.03 5.54
CA TYR A 39 6.58 -22.57 6.38
C TYR A 39 6.82 -23.99 6.93
N ALA A 40 7.63 -24.84 6.30
CA ALA A 40 7.96 -26.16 6.80
C ALA A 40 9.19 -26.15 7.70
N ASP A 41 10.32 -25.59 7.20
CA ASP A 41 11.59 -25.51 7.93
C ASP A 41 11.73 -24.16 8.64
N ILE A 42 11.18 -23.10 8.01
CA ILE A 42 11.21 -21.72 8.53
C ILE A 42 9.79 -21.19 8.55
N TYR A 43 9.32 -20.81 9.71
CA TYR A 43 7.93 -20.35 9.88
C TYR A 43 7.84 -18.86 10.20
N ASP A 44 6.97 -18.19 9.47
CA ASP A 44 6.52 -16.82 9.73
C ASP A 44 5.08 -16.66 9.21
N ILE A 45 4.38 -15.63 9.70
CA ILE A 45 2.96 -15.38 9.43
C ILE A 45 2.71 -14.53 8.18
N LYS A 46 3.76 -14.06 7.51
CA LYS A 46 3.60 -13.22 6.31
C LYS A 46 3.51 -14.10 5.06
N PRO A 47 2.78 -13.62 4.02
CA PRO A 47 2.79 -14.28 2.73
C PRO A 47 4.16 -14.26 2.04
N PRO A 48 4.42 -15.15 1.06
CA PRO A 48 5.76 -15.47 0.61
C PRO A 48 6.48 -14.37 -0.16
N MET A 49 5.74 -13.42 -0.77
CA MET A 49 6.36 -12.41 -1.64
C MET A 49 7.32 -11.49 -0.90
N LEU A 50 7.10 -11.28 0.40
CA LEU A 50 8.02 -10.55 1.27
C LEU A 50 9.42 -11.19 1.26
N TYR A 51 9.49 -12.47 1.59
CA TYR A 51 10.77 -13.20 1.70
C TYR A 51 11.44 -13.38 0.35
N LEU A 52 10.66 -13.64 -0.71
CA LEU A 52 11.17 -13.71 -2.08
C LEU A 52 11.79 -12.39 -2.54
N THR A 53 11.21 -11.26 -2.14
CA THR A 53 11.78 -9.93 -2.45
C THR A 53 13.06 -9.68 -1.67
N TYR A 54 13.11 -10.04 -0.38
CA TYR A 54 14.35 -9.97 0.41
C TYR A 54 15.43 -10.88 -0.17
N ALA A 55 15.08 -12.11 -0.55
CA ALA A 55 16.00 -13.05 -1.20
C ALA A 55 16.53 -12.48 -2.54
N LEU A 56 15.67 -11.83 -3.32
CA LEU A 56 16.07 -11.14 -4.55
C LEU A 56 17.04 -9.98 -4.24
N PHE A 57 16.76 -9.16 -3.23
CA PHE A 57 17.66 -8.07 -2.84
C PHE A 57 19.02 -8.62 -2.40
N MET A 58 19.05 -9.67 -1.59
CA MET A 58 20.28 -10.33 -1.17
C MET A 58 21.06 -10.91 -2.35
N ALA A 59 20.38 -11.57 -3.28
CA ALA A 59 21.02 -12.17 -4.45
C ALA A 59 21.62 -11.13 -5.40
N VAL A 60 20.98 -9.94 -5.52
CA VAL A 60 21.40 -8.89 -6.46
C VAL A 60 22.37 -7.89 -5.82
N PHE A 61 22.11 -7.47 -4.58
CA PHE A 61 22.85 -6.40 -3.90
C PHE A 61 23.77 -6.89 -2.79
N GLY A 62 23.79 -8.21 -2.54
CA GLY A 62 24.62 -8.84 -1.51
C GLY A 62 23.90 -9.02 -0.17
N TYR A 63 24.47 -9.88 0.67
CA TYR A 63 23.95 -10.24 2.01
C TYR A 63 24.34 -9.19 3.06
N THR A 64 23.99 -7.93 2.81
CA THR A 64 24.32 -6.81 3.68
C THR A 64 23.08 -5.99 4.01
N VAL A 65 23.14 -5.22 5.10
CA VAL A 65 22.10 -4.28 5.48
C VAL A 65 21.90 -3.24 4.38
N GLU A 66 23.00 -2.72 3.85
CA GLU A 66 23.03 -1.72 2.77
C GLU A 66 22.34 -2.26 1.50
N GLY A 67 22.54 -3.54 1.17
CA GLY A 67 21.90 -4.18 0.02
C GLY A 67 20.39 -4.26 0.16
N LEU A 68 19.87 -4.59 1.34
CA LEU A 68 18.44 -4.62 1.64
C LEU A 68 17.82 -3.22 1.56
N HIS A 69 18.42 -2.24 2.21
CA HIS A 69 17.94 -0.86 2.18
C HIS A 69 18.09 -0.22 0.79
N PHE A 70 19.07 -0.63 -0.01
CA PHE A 70 19.17 -0.21 -1.40
C PHE A 70 18.02 -0.75 -2.25
N GLY A 71 17.60 -2.00 -2.02
CA GLY A 71 16.39 -2.56 -2.61
C GLY A 71 15.14 -1.74 -2.25
N LEU A 72 14.97 -1.38 -0.97
CA LEU A 72 13.89 -0.49 -0.52
C LEU A 72 13.96 0.88 -1.20
N LEU A 73 15.14 1.49 -1.30
CA LEU A 73 15.34 2.76 -1.99
C LEU A 73 14.81 2.73 -3.43
N LEU A 74 15.08 1.64 -4.17
CA LEU A 74 14.56 1.49 -5.54
C LEU A 74 13.03 1.40 -5.57
N PHE A 75 12.43 0.67 -4.62
CA PHE A 75 10.99 0.63 -4.47
C PHE A 75 10.41 2.01 -4.14
N ASP A 76 11.02 2.74 -3.22
CA ASP A 76 10.61 4.08 -2.82
C ASP A 76 10.61 5.07 -3.99
N LEU A 77 11.67 5.08 -4.80
CA LEU A 77 11.75 5.92 -5.98
C LEU A 77 10.68 5.53 -7.03
N ALA A 78 10.45 4.21 -7.20
CA ALA A 78 9.46 3.71 -8.15
C ALA A 78 8.04 4.10 -7.76
N TYR A 79 7.63 3.90 -6.49
CA TYR A 79 6.27 4.25 -6.09
C TYR A 79 6.07 5.77 -5.95
N LEU A 80 7.10 6.54 -5.59
CA LEU A 80 7.01 8.01 -5.59
C LEU A 80 6.77 8.55 -7.00
N LEU A 81 7.50 8.02 -7.97
CA LEU A 81 7.29 8.36 -9.39
C LEU A 81 5.90 7.94 -9.87
N LEU A 82 5.48 6.71 -9.55
CA LEU A 82 4.17 6.19 -9.91
C LEU A 82 3.05 7.04 -9.29
N LEU A 83 3.15 7.39 -8.01
CA LEU A 83 2.18 8.22 -7.31
C LEU A 83 2.09 9.61 -7.95
N PHE A 84 3.23 10.23 -8.28
CA PHE A 84 3.25 11.51 -8.99
C PHE A 84 2.54 11.43 -10.35
N ILE A 85 2.87 10.43 -11.18
CA ILE A 85 2.27 10.23 -12.51
C ILE A 85 0.75 9.98 -12.37
N PHE A 86 0.36 9.12 -11.44
CA PHE A 86 -1.03 8.78 -11.17
C PHE A 86 -1.84 10.02 -10.76
N VAL A 87 -1.37 10.76 -9.75
CA VAL A 87 -2.09 11.95 -9.25
C VAL A 87 -2.12 13.05 -10.28
N LYS A 88 -1.03 13.28 -11.03
CA LYS A 88 -0.99 14.26 -12.14
C LYS A 88 -2.04 13.94 -13.22
N GLN A 89 -2.25 12.66 -13.51
CA GLN A 89 -3.18 12.22 -14.55
C GLN A 89 -4.64 12.37 -14.13
N PHE A 90 -4.98 12.03 -12.88
CA PHE A 90 -6.38 12.00 -12.41
C PHE A 90 -6.81 13.25 -11.64
N PHE A 91 -5.88 14.11 -11.27
CA PHE A 91 -6.14 15.41 -10.64
C PHE A 91 -5.46 16.53 -11.45
N ASP A 92 -4.31 16.99 -11.01
CA ASP A 92 -3.52 18.03 -11.67
C ASP A 92 -2.05 18.01 -11.19
N GLN A 93 -1.23 18.86 -11.81
CA GLN A 93 0.19 18.91 -11.53
C GLN A 93 0.52 19.45 -10.11
N THR A 94 -0.23 20.45 -9.63
CA THR A 94 -0.02 21.02 -8.28
C THR A 94 -0.33 19.99 -7.21
N THR A 95 -1.51 19.33 -7.33
CA THR A 95 -1.90 18.23 -6.44
C THR A 95 -0.83 17.13 -6.45
N ALA A 96 -0.33 16.73 -7.63
CA ALA A 96 0.68 15.69 -7.74
C ALA A 96 2.02 16.06 -7.08
N LEU A 97 2.50 17.29 -7.26
CA LEU A 97 3.74 17.75 -6.64
C LEU A 97 3.65 17.77 -5.11
N VAL A 98 2.56 18.32 -4.57
CA VAL A 98 2.35 18.37 -3.11
C VAL A 98 2.18 16.96 -2.55
N THR A 99 1.39 16.11 -3.22
CA THR A 99 1.22 14.69 -2.83
C THR A 99 2.55 13.97 -2.80
N ALA A 100 3.36 14.07 -3.85
CA ALA A 100 4.66 13.42 -3.91
C ALA A 100 5.61 13.93 -2.81
N THR A 101 5.58 15.25 -2.53
CA THR A 101 6.40 15.85 -1.47
C THR A 101 5.96 15.39 -0.08
N ALA A 102 4.66 15.42 0.22
CA ALA A 102 4.13 14.95 1.50
C ALA A 102 4.41 13.44 1.70
N PHE A 103 4.26 12.64 0.62
CA PHE A 103 4.58 11.23 0.65
C PHE A 103 6.07 11.00 0.94
N ALA A 104 6.96 11.72 0.26
CA ALA A 104 8.40 11.60 0.47
C ALA A 104 8.81 11.93 1.93
N ILE A 105 8.22 12.97 2.52
CA ILE A 105 8.49 13.35 3.91
C ILE A 105 7.98 12.26 4.88
N LEU A 106 6.74 11.80 4.69
CA LEU A 106 6.12 10.79 5.56
C LEU A 106 6.83 9.43 5.44
N SER A 107 7.24 9.03 4.23
CA SER A 107 7.96 7.76 4.01
C SER A 107 9.37 7.73 4.61
N LEU A 108 9.91 8.87 5.00
CA LEU A 108 11.20 9.00 5.71
C LEU A 108 11.01 9.12 7.23
N SER A 109 9.77 9.12 7.74
CA SER A 109 9.49 9.32 9.15
C SER A 109 9.96 8.15 10.00
N PRO A 110 10.80 8.39 11.03
CA PRO A 110 11.15 7.34 11.99
C PRO A 110 9.94 6.85 12.79
N ASN A 111 8.94 7.70 13.03
CA ASN A 111 7.71 7.34 13.72
C ASN A 111 6.80 6.39 12.94
N LEU A 112 7.05 6.24 11.64
CA LEU A 112 6.40 5.26 10.77
C LEU A 112 7.30 4.06 10.48
N LEU A 113 8.51 4.03 11.03
CA LEU A 113 9.58 3.12 10.63
C LEU A 113 9.85 3.20 9.12
N GLY A 114 9.81 4.42 8.59
CA GLY A 114 9.87 4.69 7.16
C GLY A 114 11.20 4.33 6.50
N PHE A 115 12.27 4.16 7.29
CA PHE A 115 13.58 3.70 6.82
C PHE A 115 13.67 2.17 6.71
N ALA A 116 12.79 1.42 7.40
CA ALA A 116 12.83 -0.04 7.47
C ALA A 116 12.07 -0.71 6.32
N THR A 117 12.57 -1.83 5.83
CA THR A 117 12.01 -2.57 4.68
C THR A 117 10.80 -3.42 5.11
N HIS A 118 9.78 -2.80 5.66
CA HIS A 118 8.56 -3.51 6.05
C HIS A 118 7.75 -4.03 4.85
N ALA A 119 7.00 -5.10 5.06
CA ALA A 119 6.07 -5.66 4.09
C ALA A 119 5.08 -4.64 3.51
N THR A 120 4.66 -3.67 4.33
CA THR A 120 3.78 -2.55 3.93
C THR A 120 4.43 -1.63 2.90
N HIS A 121 5.72 -1.33 3.01
CA HIS A 121 6.45 -0.56 1.99
C HIS A 121 6.46 -1.28 0.64
N LEU A 122 6.83 -2.56 0.65
CA LEU A 122 6.93 -3.34 -0.58
C LEU A 122 5.57 -3.55 -1.25
N ALA A 123 4.48 -3.64 -0.46
CA ALA A 123 3.13 -3.81 -0.96
C ALA A 123 2.56 -2.56 -1.67
N ILE A 124 3.02 -1.35 -1.32
CA ILE A 124 2.49 -0.09 -1.89
C ILE A 124 2.71 -0.03 -3.40
N LEU A 125 3.88 -0.43 -3.89
CA LEU A 125 4.20 -0.32 -5.32
C LEU A 125 3.23 -1.11 -6.19
N PRO A 126 3.05 -2.43 -6.01
CA PRO A 126 2.06 -3.18 -6.78
C PRO A 126 0.62 -2.75 -6.46
N GLY A 127 0.30 -2.35 -5.23
CA GLY A 127 -1.02 -1.83 -4.85
C GLY A 127 -1.39 -0.56 -5.62
N LEU A 128 -0.53 0.45 -5.63
CA LEU A 128 -0.75 1.69 -6.39
C LEU A 128 -0.74 1.45 -7.91
N ALA A 129 0.12 0.56 -8.41
CA ALA A 129 0.14 0.20 -9.83
C ALA A 129 -1.16 -0.48 -10.25
N GLY A 130 -1.71 -1.37 -9.41
CA GLY A 130 -3.01 -2.00 -9.63
C GLY A 130 -4.15 -0.98 -9.66
N ILE A 131 -4.17 -0.04 -8.71
CA ILE A 131 -5.17 1.05 -8.68
C ILE A 131 -5.03 1.96 -9.91
N TRP A 132 -3.82 2.35 -10.28
CA TRP A 132 -3.59 3.16 -11.48
C TRP A 132 -4.10 2.46 -12.74
N LEU A 133 -3.80 1.17 -12.88
CA LEU A 133 -4.26 0.38 -14.03
C LEU A 133 -5.78 0.19 -14.02
N LEU A 134 -6.40 0.02 -12.83
CA LEU A 134 -7.86 0.01 -12.68
C LEU A 134 -8.49 1.30 -13.20
N MET A 135 -7.94 2.46 -12.81
CA MET A 135 -8.46 3.75 -13.26
C MET A 135 -8.40 3.88 -14.80
N ARG A 136 -7.32 3.38 -15.42
CA ARG A 136 -7.18 3.30 -16.88
C ARG A 136 -8.18 2.32 -17.51
N ALA A 137 -8.42 1.17 -16.85
CA ALA A 137 -9.39 0.18 -17.31
C ALA A 137 -10.83 0.73 -17.31
N LEU A 138 -11.18 1.56 -16.30
CA LEU A 138 -12.49 2.20 -16.20
C LEU A 138 -12.75 3.27 -17.27
N GLU A 139 -11.71 3.83 -17.89
CA GLU A 139 -11.78 4.77 -19.00
C GLU A 139 -11.87 4.07 -20.36
N GLY A 140 -11.52 2.78 -20.43
CA GLY A 140 -11.53 1.97 -21.63
C GLY A 140 -12.75 1.05 -21.74
N GLU A 141 -12.84 0.34 -22.88
CA GLU A 141 -13.91 -0.63 -23.12
C GLU A 141 -13.46 -2.09 -22.90
N ARG A 142 -12.13 -2.32 -22.92
CA ARG A 142 -11.56 -3.68 -22.81
C ARG A 142 -11.63 -4.19 -21.38
N LYS A 143 -11.89 -5.49 -21.21
CA LYS A 143 -11.98 -6.14 -19.89
C LYS A 143 -10.62 -6.65 -19.36
N LEU A 144 -9.72 -7.03 -20.24
CA LEU A 144 -8.40 -7.56 -19.86
C LEU A 144 -7.58 -6.63 -18.94
N PRO A 145 -7.61 -5.28 -19.08
CA PRO A 145 -6.93 -4.41 -18.13
C PRO A 145 -7.41 -4.54 -16.67
N PHE A 146 -8.69 -4.92 -16.43
CA PHE A 146 -9.18 -5.21 -15.07
C PHE A 146 -8.49 -6.43 -14.47
N TYR A 147 -8.23 -7.48 -15.27
CA TYR A 147 -7.47 -8.63 -14.83
C TYR A 147 -6.04 -8.25 -14.40
N TRP A 148 -5.34 -7.46 -15.20
CA TRP A 148 -3.99 -7.00 -14.86
C TRP A 148 -3.97 -6.08 -13.64
N ALA A 149 -4.98 -5.23 -13.48
CA ALA A 149 -5.15 -4.44 -12.27
C ALA A 149 -5.33 -5.35 -11.04
N GLY A 150 -6.21 -6.34 -11.14
CA GLY A 150 -6.41 -7.35 -10.11
C GLY A 150 -5.13 -8.12 -9.80
N LEU A 151 -4.38 -8.55 -10.82
CA LEU A 151 -3.13 -9.30 -10.65
C LEU A 151 -2.12 -8.51 -9.79
N LEU A 152 -1.96 -7.22 -10.03
CA LEU A 152 -1.08 -6.36 -9.24
C LEU A 152 -1.60 -6.18 -7.80
N LEU A 153 -2.91 -6.07 -7.61
CA LEU A 153 -3.52 -6.03 -6.28
C LEU A 153 -3.33 -7.35 -5.53
N GLY A 154 -3.48 -8.49 -6.22
CA GLY A 154 -3.19 -9.82 -5.67
C GLY A 154 -1.72 -10.00 -5.30
N LEU A 155 -0.81 -9.45 -6.11
CA LEU A 155 0.61 -9.43 -5.79
C LEU A 155 0.90 -8.59 -4.54
N ALA A 156 0.25 -7.43 -4.38
CA ALA A 156 0.34 -6.62 -3.16
C ALA A 156 -0.09 -7.40 -1.92
N PHE A 157 -1.19 -8.17 -2.01
CA PHE A 157 -1.68 -9.02 -0.93
C PHE A 157 -0.64 -10.07 -0.50
N LEU A 158 0.16 -10.60 -1.41
CA LEU A 158 1.22 -11.57 -1.11
C LEU A 158 2.42 -10.98 -0.34
N TYR A 159 2.46 -9.67 -0.10
CA TYR A 159 3.39 -9.06 0.86
C TYR A 159 2.81 -9.02 2.28
N LYS A 160 1.52 -8.71 2.40
CA LYS A 160 0.86 -8.57 3.71
C LYS A 160 -0.67 -8.68 3.57
N GLN A 161 -1.29 -9.53 4.37
CA GLN A 161 -2.73 -9.79 4.29
C GLN A 161 -3.60 -8.54 4.46
N GLN A 162 -3.20 -7.61 5.34
CA GLN A 162 -3.95 -6.37 5.60
C GLN A 162 -4.15 -5.50 4.36
N VAL A 163 -3.32 -5.63 3.31
CA VAL A 163 -3.48 -4.84 2.08
C VAL A 163 -4.60 -5.35 1.16
N VAL A 164 -5.36 -6.37 1.57
CA VAL A 164 -6.63 -6.77 0.94
C VAL A 164 -7.57 -5.57 0.75
N HIS A 165 -7.44 -4.54 1.57
CA HIS A 165 -8.24 -3.33 1.48
C HIS A 165 -8.01 -2.54 0.17
N PHE A 166 -6.87 -2.71 -0.53
CA PHE A 166 -6.71 -2.21 -1.90
C PHE A 166 -7.67 -2.91 -2.87
N MET A 167 -7.87 -4.23 -2.72
CA MET A 167 -8.81 -5.00 -3.55
C MET A 167 -10.25 -4.59 -3.26
N LEU A 168 -10.60 -4.45 -1.97
CA LEU A 168 -11.93 -3.99 -1.56
C LEU A 168 -12.21 -2.59 -2.12
N PHE A 169 -11.27 -1.67 -1.98
CA PHE A 169 -11.39 -0.35 -2.61
C PHE A 169 -11.65 -0.48 -4.12
N ALA A 170 -10.86 -1.30 -4.81
CA ALA A 170 -10.98 -1.47 -6.25
C ALA A 170 -12.37 -1.98 -6.67
N GLY A 171 -12.90 -3.01 -5.99
CA GLY A 171 -14.24 -3.53 -6.25
C GLY A 171 -15.33 -2.48 -5.97
N PHE A 172 -15.33 -1.87 -4.78
CA PHE A 172 -16.33 -0.86 -4.44
C PHE A 172 -16.30 0.37 -5.37
N PHE A 173 -15.10 0.81 -5.75
CA PHE A 173 -15.00 1.95 -6.68
C PHE A 173 -15.45 1.57 -8.10
N THR A 174 -15.20 0.35 -8.55
CA THR A 174 -15.70 -0.16 -9.83
C THR A 174 -17.24 -0.19 -9.83
N ILE A 175 -17.87 -0.71 -8.78
CA ILE A 175 -19.34 -0.66 -8.62
C ILE A 175 -19.84 0.78 -8.72
N TYR A 176 -19.25 1.70 -7.97
CA TYR A 176 -19.64 3.11 -7.99
C TYR A 176 -19.50 3.73 -9.38
N ASP A 177 -18.39 3.51 -10.07
CA ASP A 177 -18.12 4.11 -11.38
C ASP A 177 -19.12 3.62 -12.45
N PHE A 178 -19.48 2.33 -12.42
CA PHE A 178 -20.52 1.78 -13.28
C PHE A 178 -21.93 2.26 -12.89
N ALA A 179 -22.21 2.43 -11.59
CA ALA A 179 -23.52 2.91 -11.12
C ALA A 179 -23.85 4.34 -11.55
N ARG A 180 -22.84 5.11 -11.95
CA ARG A 180 -23.04 6.46 -12.54
C ARG A 180 -23.54 6.44 -13.97
N LYS A 181 -23.36 5.35 -14.70
CA LYS A 181 -23.80 5.19 -16.10
C LYS A 181 -25.31 4.89 -16.13
N ARG A 182 -26.02 5.51 -17.04
CA ARG A 182 -27.46 5.32 -17.21
C ARG A 182 -27.80 4.94 -18.64
N PRO A 183 -28.49 3.83 -18.90
CA PRO A 183 -28.88 2.77 -17.94
C PRO A 183 -27.66 2.04 -17.37
N PHE A 184 -27.82 1.42 -16.19
CA PHE A 184 -26.74 0.66 -15.54
C PHE A 184 -26.32 -0.54 -16.43
N PRO A 185 -25.06 -0.62 -16.88
CA PRO A 185 -24.62 -1.65 -17.81
C PRO A 185 -24.22 -2.94 -17.04
N VAL A 186 -25.22 -3.72 -16.60
CA VAL A 186 -25.05 -4.89 -15.74
C VAL A 186 -24.00 -5.87 -16.28
N LYS A 187 -24.07 -6.21 -17.57
CA LYS A 187 -23.14 -7.17 -18.19
C LYS A 187 -21.70 -6.68 -18.17
N ASP A 188 -21.48 -5.40 -18.51
CA ASP A 188 -20.15 -4.82 -18.55
C ASP A 188 -19.54 -4.68 -17.15
N TRP A 189 -20.36 -4.27 -16.17
CA TRP A 189 -19.97 -4.25 -14.79
C TRP A 189 -19.58 -5.65 -14.30
N PHE A 190 -20.47 -6.64 -14.45
CA PHE A 190 -20.21 -8.00 -14.01
C PHE A 190 -18.92 -8.59 -14.60
N LEU A 191 -18.70 -8.41 -15.91
CA LEU A 191 -17.48 -8.89 -16.55
C LEU A 191 -16.25 -8.15 -16.04
N SER A 192 -16.33 -6.84 -15.83
CA SER A 192 -15.21 -6.06 -15.28
C SER A 192 -14.82 -6.52 -13.88
N GLU A 193 -15.82 -6.73 -13.00
CA GLU A 193 -15.60 -7.28 -11.66
C GLU A 193 -15.05 -8.72 -11.72
N ALA A 194 -15.60 -9.57 -12.58
CA ALA A 194 -15.13 -10.94 -12.72
C ALA A 194 -13.64 -10.99 -13.14
N PHE A 195 -13.22 -10.14 -14.10
CA PHE A 195 -11.82 -10.04 -14.48
C PHE A 195 -10.95 -9.47 -13.36
N LEU A 196 -11.42 -8.46 -12.64
CA LEU A 196 -10.70 -7.87 -11.50
C LEU A 196 -10.48 -8.91 -10.39
N VAL A 197 -11.53 -9.62 -10.00
CA VAL A 197 -11.49 -10.68 -8.97
C VAL A 197 -10.60 -11.84 -9.43
N ALA A 198 -10.75 -12.30 -10.67
CA ALA A 198 -9.91 -13.37 -11.22
C ALA A 198 -8.43 -12.99 -11.18
N GLY A 199 -8.08 -11.76 -11.60
CA GLY A 199 -6.72 -11.25 -11.49
C GLY A 199 -6.23 -11.22 -10.04
N SER A 200 -7.05 -10.71 -9.10
CA SER A 200 -6.69 -10.58 -7.69
C SER A 200 -6.42 -11.93 -7.00
N ILE A 201 -7.15 -12.97 -7.39
CA ILE A 201 -6.99 -14.31 -6.81
C ILE A 201 -5.82 -15.08 -7.45
N THR A 202 -5.49 -14.80 -8.70
CA THR A 202 -4.48 -15.56 -9.46
C THR A 202 -3.13 -15.70 -8.72
N PRO A 203 -2.49 -14.65 -8.17
CA PRO A 203 -1.21 -14.80 -7.48
C PRO A 203 -1.30 -15.72 -6.27
N TYR A 204 -2.38 -15.63 -5.51
CA TYR A 204 -2.61 -16.49 -4.34
C TYR A 204 -2.81 -17.96 -4.74
N LEU A 205 -3.60 -18.21 -5.79
CA LEU A 205 -3.81 -19.58 -6.30
C LEU A 205 -2.50 -20.19 -6.83
N LEU A 206 -1.63 -19.41 -7.44
CA LEU A 206 -0.31 -19.88 -7.88
C LEU A 206 0.55 -20.31 -6.69
N VAL A 207 0.54 -19.53 -5.60
CA VAL A 207 1.24 -19.91 -4.35
C VAL A 207 0.64 -21.17 -3.76
N VAL A 208 -0.70 -21.27 -3.65
CA VAL A 208 -1.40 -22.47 -3.16
C VAL A 208 -1.02 -23.69 -4.00
N ALA A 209 -1.07 -23.58 -5.33
CA ALA A 209 -0.71 -24.68 -6.23
C ALA A 209 0.74 -25.13 -6.03
N TYR A 210 1.67 -24.17 -5.89
CA TYR A 210 3.07 -24.47 -5.59
C TYR A 210 3.23 -25.21 -4.26
N MET A 211 2.58 -24.72 -3.18
CA MET A 211 2.66 -25.35 -1.85
C MET A 211 2.06 -26.76 -1.83
N VAL A 212 0.99 -26.99 -2.60
CA VAL A 212 0.43 -28.34 -2.78
C VAL A 212 1.41 -29.27 -3.48
N VAL A 213 2.07 -28.79 -4.56
CA VAL A 213 3.01 -29.59 -5.35
C VAL A 213 4.24 -30.00 -4.53
N ILE A 214 4.75 -29.12 -3.67
CA ILE A 214 5.91 -29.40 -2.81
C ILE A 214 5.52 -30.11 -1.49
N GLY A 215 4.21 -30.34 -1.22
CA GLY A 215 3.73 -31.03 -0.04
C GLY A 215 3.65 -30.23 1.25
N HIS A 216 3.76 -28.89 1.19
CA HIS A 216 3.78 -27.98 2.35
C HIS A 216 2.53 -27.10 2.44
N PHE A 217 1.41 -27.53 1.86
CA PHE A 217 0.17 -26.75 1.88
C PHE A 217 -0.39 -26.55 3.28
N GLU A 218 -0.35 -27.57 4.13
CA GLU A 218 -0.89 -27.51 5.50
C GLU A 218 -0.13 -26.49 6.36
N ASP A 219 1.21 -26.50 6.27
CA ASP A 219 2.06 -25.55 6.96
C ASP A 219 1.82 -24.13 6.47
N PHE A 220 1.79 -23.96 5.15
CA PHE A 220 1.47 -22.67 4.53
C PHE A 220 0.11 -22.13 5.01
N TRP A 221 -0.93 -22.96 4.97
CA TRP A 221 -2.28 -22.57 5.41
C TRP A 221 -2.31 -22.21 6.88
N PHE A 222 -1.67 -23.03 7.73
CA PHE A 222 -1.60 -22.78 9.16
C PHE A 222 -0.94 -21.41 9.44
N TYR A 223 0.26 -21.16 8.91
CA TYR A 223 1.00 -19.93 9.24
C TYR A 223 0.46 -18.69 8.56
N THR A 224 -0.19 -18.79 7.40
CA THR A 224 -0.65 -17.58 6.67
C THR A 224 -2.15 -17.28 6.86
N VAL A 225 -2.94 -18.24 7.31
CA VAL A 225 -4.40 -18.11 7.48
C VAL A 225 -4.82 -18.39 8.91
N THR A 226 -4.57 -19.60 9.42
CA THR A 226 -5.10 -20.03 10.73
C THR A 226 -4.47 -19.21 11.86
N TRP A 227 -3.17 -19.24 11.99
CA TRP A 227 -2.46 -18.54 13.05
C TRP A 227 -2.67 -17.01 13.03
N PRO A 228 -2.59 -16.28 11.91
CA PRO A 228 -2.86 -14.84 11.89
C PRO A 228 -4.31 -14.51 12.29
N THR A 229 -5.26 -15.38 11.99
CA THR A 229 -6.66 -15.19 12.40
C THR A 229 -6.80 -15.36 13.91
N GLU A 230 -6.21 -16.39 14.49
CA GLU A 230 -6.18 -16.58 15.94
C GLU A 230 -5.45 -15.44 16.65
N TYR A 231 -4.29 -15.03 16.15
CA TYR A 231 -3.52 -13.90 16.67
C TYR A 231 -4.32 -12.59 16.63
N ALA A 232 -5.02 -12.31 15.53
CA ALA A 232 -5.84 -11.11 15.40
C ALA A 232 -7.08 -11.11 16.33
N THR A 233 -7.55 -12.28 16.73
CA THR A 233 -8.75 -12.44 17.58
C THR A 233 -8.43 -12.69 19.06
N SER A 234 -7.24 -13.15 19.40
CA SER A 234 -6.85 -13.51 20.77
C SER A 234 -6.73 -12.30 21.71
N ASP A 235 -6.46 -11.12 21.17
CA ASP A 235 -6.23 -9.89 21.94
C ASP A 235 -7.32 -8.85 21.68
N THR A 236 -8.58 -9.30 21.68
CA THR A 236 -9.76 -8.49 21.33
C THR A 236 -10.17 -7.43 22.35
N GLY A 237 -9.40 -7.26 23.40
CA GLY A 237 -9.51 -6.07 24.25
C GLY A 237 -8.92 -4.87 23.52
N ALA A 238 -9.70 -4.23 22.61
CA ALA A 238 -9.29 -2.95 22.02
C ALA A 238 -8.89 -1.98 23.15
N ASN A 239 -7.60 -1.97 23.49
CA ASN A 239 -7.09 -1.08 24.50
C ASN A 239 -6.92 0.31 23.87
N TRP A 240 -7.95 1.14 24.02
CA TRP A 240 -7.97 2.50 23.48
C TRP A 240 -6.78 3.35 23.91
N GLU A 241 -6.18 3.09 25.08
CA GLU A 241 -4.98 3.79 25.50
C GLU A 241 -3.77 3.40 24.65
N ILE A 242 -3.65 2.11 24.26
CA ILE A 242 -2.62 1.67 23.32
C ILE A 242 -2.87 2.27 21.92
N VAL A 243 -4.10 2.25 21.43
CA VAL A 243 -4.45 2.86 20.14
C VAL A 243 -4.09 4.34 20.13
N LYS A 244 -4.48 5.11 21.15
CA LYS A 244 -4.13 6.52 21.29
C LYS A 244 -2.62 6.74 21.32
N LEU A 245 -1.89 5.92 22.08
CA LEU A 245 -0.43 6.01 22.16
C LEU A 245 0.20 5.80 20.80
N GLN A 246 -0.20 4.75 20.05
CA GLN A 246 0.35 4.45 18.74
C GLN A 246 0.02 5.54 17.71
N VAL A 247 -1.22 6.04 17.70
CA VAL A 247 -1.63 7.14 16.83
C VAL A 247 -0.85 8.41 17.14
N ASN A 248 -0.70 8.76 18.42
CA ASN A 248 0.06 9.92 18.84
C ASN A 248 1.53 9.80 18.40
N ASN A 249 2.16 8.66 18.63
CA ASN A 249 3.54 8.40 18.21
C ASN A 249 3.72 8.61 16.69
N VAL A 250 2.76 8.14 15.87
CA VAL A 250 2.80 8.28 14.42
C VAL A 250 2.65 9.74 13.98
N VAL A 251 1.80 10.51 14.67
CA VAL A 251 1.45 11.88 14.26
C VAL A 251 2.46 12.90 14.79
N GLU A 252 3.13 12.65 15.90
CA GLU A 252 3.85 13.63 16.71
C GLU A 252 4.87 14.48 15.93
N ASN A 253 5.76 13.86 15.15
CA ASN A 253 6.84 14.60 14.48
C ASN A 253 6.42 15.31 13.19
N GLN A 254 5.34 14.88 12.56
CA GLN A 254 4.80 15.48 11.34
C GLN A 254 3.34 15.90 11.51
N THR A 255 2.97 16.37 12.67
CA THR A 255 1.61 16.74 13.11
C THR A 255 0.91 17.63 12.07
N TRP A 256 1.61 18.59 11.49
CA TRP A 256 1.05 19.50 10.49
C TRP A 256 0.60 18.80 9.20
N ILE A 257 1.29 17.73 8.75
CA ILE A 257 0.88 16.95 7.55
C ILE A 257 -0.44 16.21 7.85
N TRP A 258 -0.60 15.67 9.05
CA TRP A 258 -1.82 14.98 9.44
C TRP A 258 -3.01 15.92 9.60
N TYR A 259 -2.81 17.10 10.19
CA TYR A 259 -3.88 18.11 10.31
C TYR A 259 -4.27 18.68 8.96
N THR A 260 -3.31 19.00 8.09
CA THR A 260 -3.63 19.51 6.75
C THR A 260 -4.29 18.46 5.87
N ALA A 261 -4.01 17.17 6.06
CA ALA A 261 -4.79 16.09 5.44
C ALA A 261 -6.26 16.09 5.92
N GLY A 262 -6.51 16.28 7.22
CA GLY A 262 -7.86 16.47 7.76
C GLY A 262 -8.59 17.66 7.11
N LEU A 263 -7.90 18.79 6.97
CA LEU A 263 -8.44 19.95 6.24
C LEU A 263 -8.66 19.66 4.75
N GLY A 264 -7.85 18.78 4.15
CA GLY A 264 -8.04 18.27 2.79
C GLY A 264 -9.36 17.54 2.58
N ILE A 265 -9.84 16.79 3.59
CA ILE A 265 -11.17 16.19 3.56
C ILE A 265 -12.25 17.28 3.51
N VAL A 266 -12.14 18.31 4.33
CA VAL A 266 -13.07 19.44 4.33
C VAL A 266 -13.03 20.17 2.98
N ALA A 267 -11.85 20.40 2.43
CA ALA A 267 -11.64 21.07 1.16
C ALA A 267 -12.31 20.34 -0.03
N LEU A 268 -12.45 19.00 0.01
CA LEU A 268 -13.20 18.24 -0.99
C LEU A 268 -14.67 18.69 -1.14
N PHE A 269 -15.25 19.29 -0.11
CA PHE A 269 -16.64 19.75 -0.10
C PHE A 269 -16.79 21.25 -0.32
N LEU A 270 -15.74 22.02 -0.04
CA LEU A 270 -15.76 23.48 -0.18
C LEU A 270 -15.38 23.95 -1.59
N VAL A 271 -14.63 23.17 -2.34
CA VAL A 271 -14.19 23.50 -3.69
C VAL A 271 -14.90 22.61 -4.71
N ALA A 272 -15.06 23.10 -5.94
CA ALA A 272 -15.70 22.39 -7.04
C ALA A 272 -14.86 21.18 -7.48
N THR A 273 -14.90 20.10 -6.67
CA THR A 273 -14.26 18.82 -6.99
C THR A 273 -15.27 17.90 -7.69
N PRO A 274 -14.93 17.30 -8.84
CA PRO A 274 -15.81 16.35 -9.50
C PRO A 274 -16.22 15.20 -8.56
N ASN A 275 -17.50 14.84 -8.55
CA ASN A 275 -18.01 13.78 -7.66
C ASN A 275 -17.26 12.47 -7.78
N ARG A 276 -16.77 12.11 -8.98
CA ARG A 276 -15.96 10.91 -9.19
C ARG A 276 -14.65 10.95 -8.39
N GLN A 277 -13.95 12.08 -8.44
CA GLN A 277 -12.69 12.27 -7.68
C GLN A 277 -12.97 12.31 -6.17
N ARG A 278 -14.03 13.02 -5.75
CA ARG A 278 -14.43 13.10 -4.33
C ARG A 278 -14.69 11.71 -3.74
N VAL A 279 -15.52 10.91 -4.40
CA VAL A 279 -15.85 9.56 -3.94
C VAL A 279 -14.60 8.67 -3.98
N TRP A 280 -13.76 8.79 -5.01
CA TRP A 280 -12.51 8.06 -5.10
C TRP A 280 -11.62 8.33 -3.88
N VAL A 281 -11.38 9.60 -3.55
CA VAL A 281 -10.52 10.00 -2.42
C VAL A 281 -11.09 9.50 -1.09
N LEU A 282 -12.40 9.68 -0.87
CA LEU A 282 -13.04 9.27 0.38
C LEU A 282 -13.02 7.75 0.54
N LEU A 283 -13.36 6.98 -0.50
CA LEU A 283 -13.29 5.51 -0.45
C LEU A 283 -11.85 5.03 -0.27
N PHE A 284 -10.89 5.60 -0.99
CA PHE A 284 -9.48 5.22 -0.86
C PHE A 284 -8.99 5.47 0.55
N THR A 285 -9.21 6.67 1.09
CA THR A 285 -8.83 7.00 2.47
C THR A 285 -9.50 6.06 3.47
N PHE A 286 -10.80 5.79 3.31
CA PHE A 286 -11.55 4.89 4.19
C PHE A 286 -10.96 3.48 4.22
N PHE A 287 -10.70 2.87 3.04
CA PHE A 287 -10.14 1.52 3.00
C PHE A 287 -8.70 1.47 3.50
N MET A 288 -7.90 2.53 3.29
CA MET A 288 -6.55 2.60 3.86
C MET A 288 -6.58 2.75 5.38
N CYS A 289 -7.54 3.48 5.94
CA CYS A 289 -7.77 3.52 7.40
C CYS A 289 -8.18 2.13 7.94
N LEU A 290 -9.07 1.41 7.25
CA LEU A 290 -9.43 0.04 7.62
C LEU A 290 -8.22 -0.90 7.57
N SER A 291 -7.32 -0.71 6.61
CA SER A 291 -6.07 -1.48 6.53
C SER A 291 -5.20 -1.29 7.78
N VAL A 292 -5.08 -0.06 8.28
CA VAL A 292 -4.36 0.23 9.54
C VAL A 292 -5.05 -0.42 10.74
N ALA A 293 -6.38 -0.41 10.77
CA ALA A 293 -7.18 -0.94 11.87
C ALA A 293 -7.24 -2.48 11.92
N THR A 294 -6.77 -3.17 10.88
CA THR A 294 -6.79 -4.63 10.82
C THR A 294 -6.03 -5.26 12.00
N GLY A 295 -6.70 -6.11 12.78
CA GLY A 295 -6.14 -6.76 13.97
C GLY A 295 -6.01 -5.85 15.19
N PHE A 296 -6.45 -4.58 15.14
CA PHE A 296 -6.49 -3.59 16.24
C PHE A 296 -5.15 -3.29 16.94
N HIS A 297 -4.01 -3.70 16.36
CA HIS A 297 -2.69 -3.46 16.94
C HIS A 297 -2.15 -2.05 16.69
N PHE A 298 -2.53 -1.41 15.60
CA PHE A 298 -2.10 -0.05 15.20
C PHE A 298 -0.58 0.18 15.26
N TYR A 299 0.23 -0.86 14.95
CA TYR A 299 1.68 -0.70 14.91
C TYR A 299 2.10 0.39 13.92
N GLN A 300 3.18 1.10 14.23
CA GLN A 300 3.67 2.26 13.47
C GLN A 300 3.80 1.96 11.97
N HIS A 301 4.39 0.83 11.58
CA HIS A 301 4.54 0.43 10.19
C HIS A 301 3.22 0.06 9.49
N TYR A 302 2.09 -0.10 10.21
CA TYR A 302 0.77 -0.27 9.56
C TYR A 302 0.30 1.01 8.89
N PHE A 303 0.69 2.17 9.43
CA PHE A 303 0.31 3.46 8.86
C PHE A 303 0.99 3.77 7.53
N ILE A 304 2.04 3.04 7.14
CA ILE A 304 2.72 3.20 5.86
C ILE A 304 1.74 3.03 4.68
N VAL A 305 0.79 2.09 4.77
CA VAL A 305 -0.23 1.88 3.73
C VAL A 305 -1.19 3.07 3.59
N LEU A 306 -1.35 3.87 4.64
CA LEU A 306 -2.21 5.06 4.67
C LEU A 306 -1.50 6.30 4.09
N ILE A 307 -0.15 6.33 4.05
CA ILE A 307 0.61 7.49 3.60
C ILE A 307 0.16 8.02 2.22
N PRO A 308 -0.10 7.19 1.19
CA PRO A 308 -0.56 7.70 -0.11
C PRO A 308 -1.86 8.50 -0.02
N ALA A 309 -2.80 8.09 0.84
CA ALA A 309 -4.07 8.79 1.03
C ALA A 309 -3.87 10.12 1.79
N ILE A 310 -3.09 10.10 2.88
CA ILE A 310 -2.74 11.31 3.64
C ILE A 310 -2.01 12.32 2.75
N ALA A 311 -1.04 11.87 1.97
CA ALA A 311 -0.31 12.71 1.04
C ALA A 311 -1.21 13.34 -0.03
N LEU A 312 -2.16 12.57 -0.60
CA LEU A 312 -3.12 13.07 -1.57
C LEU A 312 -4.05 14.13 -0.98
N LEU A 313 -4.52 13.93 0.25
CA LEU A 313 -5.34 14.91 0.96
C LEU A 313 -4.60 16.23 1.18
N ASN A 314 -3.29 16.20 1.44
CA ASN A 314 -2.45 17.39 1.49
C ASN A 314 -2.38 18.09 0.12
N GLY A 315 -2.23 17.33 -0.97
CA GLY A 315 -2.27 17.87 -2.33
C GLY A 315 -3.58 18.61 -2.63
N ILE A 316 -4.70 18.00 -2.23
CA ILE A 316 -6.04 18.57 -2.40
C ILE A 316 -6.20 19.84 -1.55
N PHE A 317 -5.72 19.83 -0.31
CA PHE A 317 -5.78 21.00 0.57
C PHE A 317 -5.05 22.21 -0.04
N VAL A 318 -3.82 22.03 -0.49
CA VAL A 318 -3.01 23.13 -1.08
C VAL A 318 -3.64 23.64 -2.39
N ARG A 319 -4.10 22.75 -3.27
CA ARG A 319 -4.83 23.13 -4.49
C ARG A 319 -6.06 23.97 -4.18
N SER A 320 -6.83 23.54 -3.18
CA SER A 320 -8.07 24.23 -2.78
C SER A 320 -7.80 25.61 -2.20
N GLY A 321 -6.71 25.77 -1.43
CA GLY A 321 -6.27 27.07 -0.92
C GLY A 321 -5.86 28.03 -2.04
N GLY A 322 -5.13 27.53 -3.06
CA GLY A 322 -4.79 28.33 -4.25
C GLY A 322 -6.05 28.81 -5.00
N ALA A 323 -6.98 27.91 -5.30
CA ALA A 323 -8.23 28.25 -5.98
C ALA A 323 -9.09 29.26 -5.19
N PHE A 324 -9.06 29.22 -3.86
CA PHE A 324 -9.75 30.19 -3.02
C PHE A 324 -9.08 31.57 -3.08
N LEU A 325 -7.77 31.64 -3.06
CA LEU A 325 -7.03 32.90 -3.19
C LEU A 325 -7.27 33.55 -4.56
N ASP A 326 -7.28 32.76 -5.65
CA ASP A 326 -7.57 33.25 -7.01
C ASP A 326 -8.98 33.84 -7.16
N GLN A 327 -9.93 33.46 -6.30
CA GLN A 327 -11.29 34.03 -6.28
C GLN A 327 -11.39 35.34 -5.48
N LEU A 328 -10.44 35.60 -4.61
CA LEU A 328 -10.40 36.80 -3.77
C LEU A 328 -9.64 37.96 -4.40
N LEU A 329 -8.75 37.67 -5.34
CA LEU A 329 -7.93 38.62 -6.10
C LEU A 329 -8.59 38.96 -7.45
#